data_da65d1bd69a5c85a4dbdf21008fca01d
#
_entry.id   da65d1bd69a5c85a4dbdf21008fca01d
#
_cell.length_a   1.000
_cell.length_b   1.000
_cell.length_c   1.000
_cell.angle_alpha   90.00
_cell.angle_beta   90.00
_cell.angle_gamma   90.00
#
_symmetry.space_group_name_H-M   'P 1'
#
loop_
_entity.id
_entity.type
_entity.pdbx_description
1 polymer ?
#
loop_
_entity_poly.entity_id
_entity_poly.type
_entity_poly.pdbx_seq_one_letter_code
_entity_poly.pdbx_strand_id
1 'polypeptide(L)'
;QKTFALWEGNITMELEGSFVILAGLVFVFTYVNGFHDGCNVVATLIASRAMRPKMALAWAAVVELLSPFLILVLGASVSDTIQNLVGETYYTGDGAEETALAFITGGILAAILWNLITWKFGIPASSSHSLIGGVVGAGLAAFGTGAIAWHYFWGRVVLMIFLTPAVSFCIGFCILKLLLRLTRCAGVGVNKFFTYAQWVNMTFLAFNHSFNDSQKSIGILLILLGIYGGQTREIPLWAISCAAVCLACGIAFGGFKIIKTVGTGIYKVQPIHSFASQLTAGSVILGASLLGAPVSASQIVSSSIMGVGAAERYKAVHWIVARRILLSWFITIPVAGTLGALLFVLLSQVF
;
A
#
# COMPACT_ATOMS: atom_id res chain seq x y z
N GLN A 1 5.95 -14.06 33.54
CA GLN A 1 5.58 -12.63 33.44
C GLN A 1 6.88 -11.83 33.36
N LYS A 2 7.24 -11.32 32.20
CA LYS A 2 8.33 -10.38 31.99
C LYS A 2 7.70 -9.06 31.57
N THR A 3 7.67 -8.10 32.51
CA THR A 3 7.26 -6.72 32.26
C THR A 3 8.32 -6.06 31.38
N PHE A 4 8.00 -5.76 30.14
CA PHE A 4 8.80 -4.86 29.30
C PHE A 4 8.20 -3.46 29.41
N ALA A 5 8.90 -2.56 30.12
CA ALA A 5 8.57 -1.15 30.12
C ALA A 5 8.94 -0.57 28.74
N LEU A 6 7.95 -0.30 27.91
CA LEU A 6 8.14 0.48 26.70
C LEU A 6 8.15 1.96 27.08
N TRP A 7 9.23 2.61 26.78
CA TRP A 7 9.75 3.89 27.21
C TRP A 7 8.74 5.07 27.11
N GLU A 8 8.66 5.82 28.23
CA GLU A 8 8.09 7.15 28.46
C GLU A 8 6.60 7.37 28.10
N GLY A 9 5.76 7.00 29.04
CA GLY A 9 4.34 7.34 29.14
C GLY A 9 3.61 6.20 29.84
N ASN A 10 3.32 6.31 31.10
CA ASN A 10 2.69 5.37 32.03
C ASN A 10 1.67 4.36 31.46
N ILE A 11 2.11 3.44 30.60
CA ILE A 11 1.35 2.25 30.21
C ILE A 11 2.24 1.06 30.51
N THR A 12 2.13 0.54 31.75
CA THR A 12 2.54 -0.83 32.05
C THR A 12 1.49 -1.77 31.42
N MET A 13 1.59 -2.00 30.12
CA MET A 13 0.90 -3.14 29.51
C MET A 13 1.66 -4.40 29.91
N GLU A 14 1.03 -5.28 30.66
CA GLU A 14 1.43 -6.67 30.63
C GLU A 14 1.27 -7.13 29.19
N LEU A 15 2.39 -7.27 28.46
CA LEU A 15 2.37 -7.77 27.08
C LEU A 15 1.90 -9.21 27.13
N GLU A 16 0.62 -9.43 26.95
CA GLU A 16 0.07 -10.75 26.77
C GLU A 16 0.68 -11.39 25.51
N GLY A 17 0.96 -12.69 25.60
CA GLY A 17 1.55 -13.42 24.49
C GLY A 17 0.76 -13.29 23.19
N SER A 18 -0.57 -13.16 23.30
CA SER A 18 -1.51 -12.90 22.21
C SER A 18 -1.24 -11.57 21.48
N PHE A 19 -0.99 -10.48 22.20
CA PHE A 19 -0.63 -9.19 21.59
C PHE A 19 0.64 -9.31 20.73
N VAL A 20 1.68 -9.96 21.24
CA VAL A 20 2.95 -10.11 20.52
C VAL A 20 2.76 -10.92 19.23
N ILE A 21 1.96 -11.99 19.28
CA ILE A 21 1.65 -12.83 18.11
C ILE A 21 0.87 -12.02 17.07
N LEU A 22 -0.13 -11.25 17.47
CA LEU A 22 -0.97 -10.48 16.56
C LEU A 22 -0.24 -9.26 15.99
N ALA A 23 0.57 -8.57 16.79
CA ALA A 23 1.47 -7.54 16.30
C ALA A 23 2.48 -8.11 15.29
N GLY A 24 3.01 -9.31 15.57
CA GLY A 24 3.83 -10.05 14.62
C GLY A 24 3.09 -10.32 13.30
N LEU A 25 1.82 -10.68 13.34
CA LEU A 25 0.99 -10.88 12.14
C LEU A 25 0.80 -9.59 11.33
N VAL A 26 0.61 -8.43 12.00
CA VAL A 26 0.59 -7.12 11.34
C VAL A 26 1.92 -6.86 10.61
N PHE A 27 3.06 -7.19 11.23
CA PHE A 27 4.36 -7.02 10.60
C PHE A 27 4.62 -8.02 9.46
N VAL A 28 4.08 -9.23 9.54
CA VAL A 28 4.05 -10.18 8.40
C VAL A 28 3.23 -9.59 7.24
N PHE A 29 2.06 -9.02 7.50
CA PHE A 29 1.30 -8.30 6.48
C PHE A 29 2.12 -7.14 5.88
N THR A 30 2.81 -6.36 6.72
CA THR A 30 3.64 -5.24 6.28
C THR A 30 4.79 -5.71 5.37
N TYR A 31 5.45 -6.80 5.72
CA TYR A 31 6.47 -7.43 4.87
C TYR A 31 5.90 -7.90 3.54
N VAL A 32 4.76 -8.60 3.55
CA VAL A 32 4.08 -9.08 2.33
C VAL A 32 3.64 -7.89 1.47
N ASN A 33 3.19 -6.80 2.07
CA ASN A 33 2.85 -5.56 1.39
C ASN A 33 4.06 -4.95 0.67
N GLY A 34 5.20 -4.77 1.36
CA GLY A 34 6.45 -4.30 0.76
C GLY A 34 6.93 -5.21 -0.38
N PHE A 35 6.85 -6.53 -0.18
CA PHE A 35 7.20 -7.53 -1.18
C PHE A 35 6.28 -7.48 -2.42
N HIS A 36 4.99 -7.23 -2.25
CA HIS A 36 4.00 -7.19 -3.31
C HIS A 36 3.98 -5.84 -4.03
N ASP A 37 3.83 -4.74 -3.28
CA ASP A 37 3.60 -3.40 -3.84
C ASP A 37 4.90 -2.63 -4.11
N GLY A 38 5.96 -2.87 -3.36
CA GLY A 38 7.27 -2.27 -3.62
C GLY A 38 7.83 -2.57 -5.00
N CYS A 39 7.38 -3.68 -5.62
CA CYS A 39 7.71 -4.01 -7.01
C CYS A 39 7.26 -2.95 -8.01
N ASN A 40 6.14 -2.27 -7.74
CA ASN A 40 5.60 -1.24 -8.62
C ASN A 40 6.52 -0.02 -8.66
N VAL A 41 7.18 0.30 -7.54
CA VAL A 41 8.09 1.44 -7.39
C VAL A 41 9.28 1.35 -8.35
N VAL A 42 9.87 0.17 -8.49
CA VAL A 42 11.08 -0.05 -9.30
C VAL A 42 10.80 -0.53 -10.73
N ALA A 43 9.54 -0.92 -11.03
CA ALA A 43 9.20 -1.61 -12.27
C ALA A 43 9.60 -0.83 -13.53
N THR A 44 9.30 0.48 -13.59
CA THR A 44 9.60 1.31 -14.75
C THR A 44 11.08 1.65 -14.87
N LEU A 45 11.78 1.82 -13.74
CA LEU A 45 13.23 2.05 -13.69
C LEU A 45 14.00 0.84 -14.26
N ILE A 46 13.59 -0.37 -13.88
CA ILE A 46 14.18 -1.61 -14.38
C ILE A 46 13.83 -1.82 -15.85
N ALA A 47 12.56 -1.58 -16.24
CA ALA A 47 12.09 -1.75 -17.60
C ALA A 47 12.79 -0.80 -18.59
N SER A 48 13.07 0.43 -18.20
CA SER A 48 13.81 1.42 -18.98
C SER A 48 15.32 1.16 -19.02
N ARG A 49 15.82 0.14 -18.30
CA ARG A 49 17.23 -0.24 -18.16
C ARG A 49 18.12 0.86 -17.56
N ALA A 50 17.55 1.79 -16.80
CA ALA A 50 18.32 2.86 -16.16
C ALA A 50 19.10 2.39 -14.92
N MET A 51 18.66 1.30 -14.29
CA MET A 51 19.35 0.70 -13.14
C MET A 51 19.24 -0.82 -13.20
N ARG A 52 20.26 -1.52 -12.69
CA ARG A 52 20.23 -2.98 -12.53
C ARG A 52 19.18 -3.37 -11.49
N PRO A 53 18.42 -4.46 -11.69
CA PRO A 53 17.32 -4.84 -10.78
C PRO A 53 17.72 -4.92 -9.30
N LYS A 54 18.85 -5.57 -8.98
CA LYS A 54 19.34 -5.70 -7.61
C LYS A 54 19.66 -4.33 -6.97
N MET A 55 20.24 -3.41 -7.74
CA MET A 55 20.53 -2.04 -7.25
C MET A 55 19.26 -1.25 -7.04
N ALA A 56 18.29 -1.35 -7.96
CA ALA A 56 17.01 -0.66 -7.85
C ALA A 56 16.25 -1.10 -6.58
N LEU A 57 16.19 -2.41 -6.33
CA LEU A 57 15.55 -2.95 -5.13
C LEU A 57 16.29 -2.54 -3.84
N ALA A 58 17.63 -2.62 -3.82
CA ALA A 58 18.41 -2.21 -2.67
C ALA A 58 18.27 -0.71 -2.37
N TRP A 59 18.30 0.14 -3.40
CA TRP A 59 18.12 1.57 -3.25
C TRP A 59 16.70 1.91 -2.75
N ALA A 60 15.67 1.30 -3.33
CA ALA A 60 14.30 1.48 -2.90
C ALA A 60 14.11 1.01 -1.44
N ALA A 61 14.71 -0.12 -1.04
CA ALA A 61 14.65 -0.62 0.34
C ALA A 61 15.25 0.38 1.35
N VAL A 62 16.38 1.02 1.01
CA VAL A 62 16.97 2.07 1.88
C VAL A 62 16.02 3.27 2.01
N VAL A 63 15.41 3.70 0.91
CA VAL A 63 14.46 4.83 0.92
C VAL A 63 13.20 4.48 1.71
N GLU A 64 12.66 3.27 1.52
CA GLU A 64 11.48 2.80 2.23
C GLU A 64 11.72 2.57 3.72
N LEU A 65 12.95 2.29 4.12
CA LEU A 65 13.34 2.22 5.53
C LEU A 65 13.26 3.59 6.24
N LEU A 66 13.58 4.66 5.53
CA LEU A 66 13.62 6.01 6.10
C LEU A 66 12.26 6.73 6.06
N SER A 67 11.45 6.43 5.07
CA SER A 67 10.23 7.17 4.79
C SER A 67 9.15 7.10 5.88
N PRO A 68 8.89 5.98 6.59
CA PRO A 68 7.86 5.92 7.62
C PRO A 68 8.06 6.92 8.77
N PHE A 69 9.29 7.33 9.04
CA PHE A 69 9.59 8.34 10.06
C PHE A 69 9.04 9.74 9.74
N LEU A 70 8.62 10.00 8.49
CA LEU A 70 7.87 11.22 8.15
C LEU A 70 6.54 11.36 8.89
N ILE A 71 5.98 10.26 9.39
CA ILE A 71 4.77 10.26 10.20
C ILE A 71 4.93 11.19 11.41
N LEU A 72 6.14 11.26 11.98
CA LEU A 72 6.46 12.14 13.12
C LEU A 72 6.35 13.64 12.79
N VAL A 73 6.45 14.00 11.51
CA VAL A 73 6.43 15.40 11.05
C VAL A 73 5.11 15.75 10.34
N LEU A 74 4.62 14.86 9.47
CA LEU A 74 3.46 15.11 8.63
C LEU A 74 2.15 14.52 9.20
N GLY A 75 2.25 13.75 10.29
CA GLY A 75 1.11 13.03 10.87
C GLY A 75 0.76 11.74 10.10
N ALA A 76 -0.29 11.06 10.55
CA ALA A 76 -0.70 9.74 10.09
C ALA A 76 -2.16 9.67 9.62
N SER A 77 -2.58 10.63 8.79
CA SER A 77 -3.98 10.76 8.34
C SER A 77 -4.54 9.49 7.65
N VAL A 78 -3.69 8.68 7.01
CA VAL A 78 -4.10 7.39 6.43
C VAL A 78 -4.35 6.36 7.52
N SER A 79 -3.53 6.34 8.58
CA SER A 79 -3.72 5.49 9.75
C SER A 79 -5.07 5.79 10.42
N ASP A 80 -5.41 7.07 10.60
CA ASP A 80 -6.70 7.51 11.15
C ASP A 80 -7.87 6.98 10.30
N THR A 81 -7.73 7.01 8.97
CA THR A 81 -8.76 6.49 8.08
C THR A 81 -8.95 4.98 8.25
N ILE A 82 -7.88 4.21 8.41
CA ILE A 82 -7.95 2.76 8.65
C ILE A 82 -8.61 2.45 10.00
N GLN A 83 -8.20 3.16 11.07
CA GLN A 83 -8.81 2.98 12.39
C GLN A 83 -10.30 3.27 12.39
N ASN A 84 -10.71 4.32 11.71
CA ASN A 84 -12.12 4.75 11.67
C ASN A 84 -13.00 3.96 10.67
N LEU A 85 -12.49 2.91 10.03
CA LEU A 85 -13.31 2.04 9.16
C LEU A 85 -14.33 1.20 9.94
N VAL A 86 -13.94 0.77 11.15
CA VAL A 86 -14.82 0.06 12.09
C VAL A 86 -14.91 0.91 13.36
N GLY A 87 -16.11 1.15 13.86
CA GLY A 87 -16.31 1.99 15.05
C GLY A 87 -15.61 1.43 16.29
N GLU A 88 -14.82 2.26 16.96
CA GLU A 88 -14.00 1.87 18.12
C GLU A 88 -14.82 1.18 19.22
N THR A 89 -16.02 1.67 19.48
CA THR A 89 -16.94 1.13 20.49
C THR A 89 -17.31 -0.34 20.27
N TYR A 90 -17.14 -0.88 19.07
CA TYR A 90 -17.46 -2.27 18.76
C TYR A 90 -16.34 -3.25 19.13
N TYR A 91 -15.10 -2.80 19.22
CA TYR A 91 -13.96 -3.67 19.54
C TYR A 91 -13.25 -3.32 20.85
N THR A 92 -13.68 -2.25 21.57
CA THR A 92 -13.13 -1.84 22.88
C THR A 92 -14.13 -2.00 24.04
N GLY A 93 -15.33 -2.56 23.81
CA GLY A 93 -16.36 -2.75 24.82
C GLY A 93 -16.06 -3.91 25.76
N ASP A 94 -16.60 -3.86 26.99
CA ASP A 94 -16.52 -4.96 27.96
C ASP A 94 -17.06 -6.25 27.35
N GLY A 95 -16.25 -7.32 27.36
CA GLY A 95 -16.60 -8.64 26.79
C GLY A 95 -16.49 -8.75 25.26
N ALA A 96 -16.01 -7.71 24.56
CA ALA A 96 -15.80 -7.74 23.12
C ALA A 96 -14.43 -8.31 22.71
N GLU A 97 -13.52 -8.57 23.65
CA GLU A 97 -12.11 -8.87 23.39
C GLU A 97 -11.93 -10.08 22.47
N GLU A 98 -12.48 -11.23 22.78
CA GLU A 98 -12.36 -12.46 21.97
C GLU A 98 -12.90 -12.22 20.54
N THR A 99 -14.07 -11.60 20.41
CA THR A 99 -14.66 -11.25 19.11
C THR A 99 -13.79 -10.26 18.34
N ALA A 100 -13.21 -9.26 19.03
CA ALA A 100 -12.34 -8.26 18.45
C ALA A 100 -11.01 -8.86 17.96
N LEU A 101 -10.44 -9.81 18.72
CA LEU A 101 -9.23 -10.53 18.32
C LEU A 101 -9.48 -11.42 17.10
N ALA A 102 -10.59 -12.15 17.07
CA ALA A 102 -10.98 -12.94 15.90
C ALA A 102 -11.23 -12.07 14.66
N PHE A 103 -11.89 -10.91 14.84
CA PHE A 103 -12.13 -9.91 13.80
C PHE A 103 -10.85 -9.40 13.17
N ILE A 104 -9.93 -8.85 13.97
CA ILE A 104 -8.70 -8.23 13.43
C ILE A 104 -7.78 -9.29 12.81
N THR A 105 -7.69 -10.46 13.43
CA THR A 105 -6.90 -11.59 12.91
C THR A 105 -7.44 -12.08 11.58
N GLY A 106 -8.74 -12.26 11.46
CA GLY A 106 -9.41 -12.67 10.22
C GLY A 106 -9.19 -11.68 9.08
N GLY A 107 -9.30 -10.38 9.39
CA GLY A 107 -9.06 -9.31 8.42
C GLY A 107 -7.63 -9.28 7.88
N ILE A 108 -6.62 -9.39 8.77
CA ILE A 108 -5.21 -9.39 8.39
C ILE A 108 -4.84 -10.65 7.60
N LEU A 109 -5.28 -11.83 8.07
CA LEU A 109 -5.02 -13.09 7.36
C LEU A 109 -5.64 -13.09 5.96
N ALA A 110 -6.86 -12.57 5.79
CA ALA A 110 -7.48 -12.42 4.48
C ALA A 110 -6.63 -11.56 3.54
N ALA A 111 -6.09 -10.45 4.02
CA ALA A 111 -5.22 -9.59 3.25
C ALA A 111 -3.91 -10.28 2.86
N ILE A 112 -3.27 -10.98 3.79
CA ILE A 112 -2.04 -11.75 3.52
C ILE A 112 -2.30 -12.82 2.47
N LEU A 113 -3.33 -13.64 2.65
CA LEU A 113 -3.68 -14.73 1.74
C LEU A 113 -3.98 -14.20 0.34
N TRP A 114 -4.78 -13.13 0.21
CA TRP A 114 -5.08 -12.56 -1.09
C TRP A 114 -3.85 -12.00 -1.79
N ASN A 115 -2.98 -11.29 -1.06
CA ASN A 115 -1.73 -10.77 -1.60
C ASN A 115 -0.80 -11.89 -2.07
N LEU A 116 -0.68 -13.00 -1.34
CA LEU A 116 0.12 -14.16 -1.73
C LEU A 116 -0.46 -14.88 -2.96
N ILE A 117 -1.79 -15.00 -3.04
CA ILE A 117 -2.48 -15.58 -4.21
C ILE A 117 -2.19 -14.75 -5.46
N THR A 118 -2.43 -13.43 -5.39
CA THR A 118 -2.24 -12.54 -6.54
C THR A 118 -0.78 -12.46 -6.96
N TRP A 119 0.15 -12.45 -6.00
CA TRP A 119 1.58 -12.54 -6.29
C TRP A 119 1.96 -13.84 -7.01
N LYS A 120 1.45 -14.99 -6.57
CA LYS A 120 1.70 -16.28 -7.21
C LYS A 120 1.36 -16.27 -8.70
N PHE A 121 0.27 -15.59 -9.06
CA PHE A 121 -0.19 -15.44 -10.44
C PHE A 121 0.42 -14.23 -11.18
N GLY A 122 1.24 -13.41 -10.52
CA GLY A 122 1.83 -12.19 -11.08
C GLY A 122 0.81 -11.12 -11.45
N ILE A 123 -0.31 -11.09 -10.72
CA ILE A 123 -1.40 -10.11 -10.89
C ILE A 123 -1.10 -8.93 -9.98
N PRO A 124 -0.90 -7.70 -10.52
CA PRO A 124 -0.71 -6.51 -9.70
C PRO A 124 -2.06 -6.09 -9.08
N ALA A 125 -2.41 -6.76 -7.98
CA ALA A 125 -3.56 -6.41 -7.16
C ALA A 125 -3.21 -5.27 -6.19
N SER A 126 -4.17 -4.86 -5.39
CA SER A 126 -4.01 -3.79 -4.39
C SER A 126 -3.94 -4.38 -2.99
N SER A 127 -2.80 -4.28 -2.33
CA SER A 127 -2.64 -4.69 -0.93
C SER A 127 -3.49 -3.83 0.02
N SER A 128 -3.67 -2.53 -0.29
CA SER A 128 -4.55 -1.64 0.46
C SER A 128 -6.00 -2.11 0.42
N HIS A 129 -6.48 -2.47 -0.77
CA HIS A 129 -7.87 -2.94 -0.94
C HIS A 129 -8.07 -4.33 -0.35
N SER A 130 -7.05 -5.19 -0.35
CA SER A 130 -7.12 -6.49 0.32
C SER A 130 -7.22 -6.34 1.84
N LEU A 131 -6.45 -5.40 2.42
CA LEU A 131 -6.53 -5.10 3.85
C LEU A 131 -7.90 -4.53 4.23
N ILE A 132 -8.33 -3.49 3.53
CA ILE A 132 -9.62 -2.85 3.79
C ILE A 132 -10.77 -3.83 3.57
N GLY A 133 -10.74 -4.58 2.48
CA GLY A 133 -11.73 -5.64 2.22
C GLY A 133 -11.78 -6.65 3.34
N GLY A 134 -10.62 -7.19 3.75
CA GLY A 134 -10.52 -8.16 4.83
C GLY A 134 -11.07 -7.64 6.16
N VAL A 135 -10.66 -6.42 6.56
CA VAL A 135 -11.13 -5.79 7.80
C VAL A 135 -12.62 -5.48 7.77
N VAL A 136 -13.12 -4.91 6.67
CA VAL A 136 -14.56 -4.61 6.52
C VAL A 136 -15.37 -5.89 6.48
N GLY A 137 -14.93 -6.93 5.77
CA GLY A 137 -15.62 -8.20 5.69
C GLY A 137 -15.68 -8.94 7.04
N ALA A 138 -14.56 -8.99 7.77
CA ALA A 138 -14.50 -9.53 9.12
C ALA A 138 -15.36 -8.71 10.10
N GLY A 139 -15.32 -7.37 10.01
CA GLY A 139 -16.12 -6.47 10.84
C GLY A 139 -17.62 -6.60 10.59
N LEU A 140 -18.04 -6.79 9.34
CA LEU A 140 -19.44 -7.09 9.00
C LEU A 140 -19.91 -8.41 9.60
N ALA A 141 -19.08 -9.44 9.59
CA ALA A 141 -19.40 -10.73 10.16
C ALA A 141 -19.40 -10.71 11.69
N ALA A 142 -18.49 -9.93 12.30
CA ALA A 142 -18.35 -9.83 13.75
C ALA A 142 -19.43 -8.94 14.39
N PHE A 143 -19.66 -7.78 13.83
CA PHE A 143 -20.40 -6.71 14.49
C PHE A 143 -21.60 -6.19 13.68
N GLY A 144 -21.81 -6.71 12.48
CA GLY A 144 -22.89 -6.30 11.60
C GLY A 144 -22.65 -4.98 10.85
N THR A 145 -23.65 -4.55 10.08
CA THR A 145 -23.53 -3.40 9.17
C THR A 145 -23.39 -2.05 9.89
N GLY A 146 -23.89 -1.95 11.13
CA GLY A 146 -23.82 -0.73 11.94
C GLY A 146 -22.41 -0.38 12.40
N ALA A 147 -21.51 -1.37 12.46
CA ALA A 147 -20.14 -1.18 12.91
C ALA A 147 -19.24 -0.51 11.85
N ILE A 148 -19.65 -0.56 10.58
CA ILE A 148 -18.86 -0.01 9.49
C ILE A 148 -19.17 1.48 9.31
N ALA A 149 -18.13 2.29 9.34
CA ALA A 149 -18.22 3.71 9.04
C ALA A 149 -18.35 3.94 7.52
N TRP A 150 -19.54 3.74 6.97
CA TRP A 150 -19.81 3.77 5.53
C TRP A 150 -19.37 5.07 4.85
N HIS A 151 -19.37 6.21 5.53
CA HIS A 151 -18.89 7.47 4.98
C HIS A 151 -17.38 7.46 4.70
N TYR A 152 -16.56 6.81 5.58
CA TYR A 152 -15.13 6.58 5.31
C TYR A 152 -14.95 5.58 4.19
N PHE A 153 -15.70 4.46 4.22
CA PHE A 153 -15.60 3.43 3.20
C PHE A 153 -15.92 3.97 1.80
N TRP A 154 -17.05 4.66 1.63
CA TRP A 154 -17.42 5.21 0.32
C TRP A 154 -16.56 6.43 -0.07
N GLY A 155 -16.33 7.38 0.85
CA GLY A 155 -15.65 8.65 0.54
C GLY A 155 -14.13 8.53 0.46
N ARG A 156 -13.49 7.70 1.28
CA ARG A 156 -12.03 7.60 1.34
C ARG A 156 -11.46 6.36 0.66
N VAL A 157 -12.27 5.32 0.47
CA VAL A 157 -11.82 4.08 -0.16
C VAL A 157 -12.41 3.95 -1.55
N VAL A 158 -13.73 3.76 -1.66
CA VAL A 158 -14.37 3.47 -2.95
C VAL A 158 -14.19 4.61 -3.95
N LEU A 159 -14.38 5.86 -3.53
CA LEU A 159 -14.14 7.02 -4.39
C LEU A 159 -12.70 7.02 -4.94
N MET A 160 -11.71 6.70 -4.10
CA MET A 160 -10.29 6.71 -4.50
C MET A 160 -9.93 5.57 -5.45
N ILE A 161 -10.66 4.44 -5.44
CA ILE A 161 -10.49 3.36 -6.43
C ILE A 161 -10.71 3.86 -7.86
N PHE A 162 -11.62 4.80 -8.05
CA PHE A 162 -11.91 5.39 -9.37
C PHE A 162 -11.09 6.65 -9.63
N LEU A 163 -10.97 7.51 -8.62
CA LEU A 163 -10.36 8.83 -8.76
C LEU A 163 -8.85 8.73 -9.00
N THR A 164 -8.13 7.95 -8.19
CA THR A 164 -6.65 7.92 -8.28
C THR A 164 -6.13 7.33 -9.58
N PRO A 165 -6.68 6.26 -10.17
CA PRO A 165 -6.27 5.80 -11.49
C PRO A 165 -6.59 6.81 -12.60
N ALA A 166 -7.77 7.44 -12.55
CA ALA A 166 -8.16 8.45 -13.55
C ALA A 166 -7.23 9.67 -13.50
N VAL A 167 -6.96 10.19 -12.29
CA VAL A 167 -6.04 11.32 -12.08
C VAL A 167 -4.63 10.95 -12.53
N SER A 168 -4.14 9.75 -12.15
CA SER A 168 -2.80 9.27 -12.54
C SER A 168 -2.66 9.11 -14.05
N PHE A 169 -3.70 8.60 -14.71
CA PHE A 169 -3.73 8.50 -16.17
C PHE A 169 -3.64 9.88 -16.83
N CYS A 170 -4.50 10.82 -16.41
CA CYS A 170 -4.55 12.17 -16.97
C CYS A 170 -3.25 12.95 -16.73
N ILE A 171 -2.73 12.93 -15.51
CA ILE A 171 -1.47 13.61 -15.17
C ILE A 171 -0.30 13.00 -15.95
N GLY A 172 -0.19 11.67 -16.00
CA GLY A 172 0.86 10.99 -16.76
C GLY A 172 0.81 11.31 -18.26
N PHE A 173 -0.41 11.35 -18.83
CA PHE A 173 -0.64 11.77 -20.21
C PHE A 173 -0.16 13.22 -20.43
N CYS A 174 -0.56 14.15 -19.58
CA CYS A 174 -0.21 15.56 -19.70
C CYS A 174 1.29 15.80 -19.51
N ILE A 175 1.91 15.17 -18.50
CA ILE A 175 3.35 15.29 -18.23
C ILE A 175 4.16 14.81 -19.43
N LEU A 176 3.84 13.62 -20.00
CA LEU A 176 4.58 13.15 -21.17
C LEU A 176 4.40 14.06 -22.37
N LYS A 177 3.18 14.53 -22.66
CA LYS A 177 2.94 15.49 -23.75
C LYS A 177 3.77 16.77 -23.59
N LEU A 178 3.86 17.28 -22.35
CA LEU A 178 4.69 18.44 -22.03
C LEU A 178 6.17 18.14 -22.27
N LEU A 179 6.68 17.01 -21.76
CA LEU A 179 8.08 16.63 -21.92
C LEU A 179 8.46 16.43 -23.40
N LEU A 180 7.61 15.76 -24.18
CA LEU A 180 7.85 15.58 -25.62
C LEU A 180 7.89 16.94 -26.37
N ARG A 181 7.05 17.91 -25.96
CA ARG A 181 7.07 19.25 -26.53
C ARG A 181 8.35 20.00 -26.17
N LEU A 182 8.76 19.96 -24.89
CA LEU A 182 9.97 20.62 -24.38
C LEU A 182 11.24 20.03 -24.98
N THR A 183 11.27 18.73 -25.24
CA THR A 183 12.45 18.02 -25.76
C THR A 183 12.46 17.87 -27.29
N ARG A 184 11.51 18.47 -27.99
CA ARG A 184 11.34 18.32 -29.46
C ARG A 184 12.61 18.66 -30.25
N CYS A 185 13.35 19.67 -29.79
CA CYS A 185 14.60 20.13 -30.45
C CYS A 185 15.87 19.66 -29.71
N ALA A 186 15.73 18.77 -28.72
CA ALA A 186 16.85 18.30 -27.94
C ALA A 186 17.64 17.21 -28.67
N GLY A 187 18.95 17.23 -28.58
CA GLY A 187 19.83 16.19 -29.13
C GLY A 187 19.76 14.88 -28.30
N VAL A 188 20.50 13.86 -28.79
CA VAL A 188 20.55 12.51 -28.18
C VAL A 188 20.95 12.51 -26.69
N GLY A 189 21.63 13.54 -26.21
CA GLY A 189 22.05 13.70 -24.81
C GLY A 189 20.88 13.80 -23.82
N VAL A 190 19.70 14.21 -24.26
CA VAL A 190 18.50 14.30 -23.42
C VAL A 190 18.09 12.93 -22.84
N ASN A 191 18.37 11.85 -23.56
CA ASN A 191 18.06 10.50 -23.10
C ASN A 191 18.94 10.11 -21.87
N LYS A 192 20.21 10.55 -21.85
CA LYS A 192 21.07 10.38 -20.67
C LYS A 192 20.55 11.17 -19.47
N PHE A 193 20.06 12.39 -19.69
CA PHE A 193 19.41 13.18 -18.63
C PHE A 193 18.25 12.40 -17.99
N PHE A 194 17.31 11.92 -18.79
CA PHE A 194 16.19 11.14 -18.26
C PHE A 194 16.62 9.82 -17.60
N THR A 195 17.70 9.19 -18.08
CA THR A 195 18.25 7.98 -17.44
C THR A 195 18.69 8.24 -16.00
N TYR A 196 19.30 9.38 -15.71
CA TYR A 196 19.73 9.72 -14.34
C TYR A 196 18.60 10.38 -13.53
N ALA A 197 17.83 11.27 -14.14
CA ALA A 197 16.76 11.99 -13.47
C ALA A 197 15.66 11.05 -12.92
N GLN A 198 15.40 9.91 -13.57
CA GLN A 198 14.45 8.92 -13.04
C GLN A 198 14.93 8.23 -11.75
N TRP A 199 16.24 8.30 -11.40
CA TRP A 199 16.71 7.81 -10.09
C TRP A 199 16.15 8.69 -8.97
N VAL A 200 16.15 10.00 -9.17
CA VAL A 200 15.54 10.96 -8.23
C VAL A 200 14.04 10.74 -8.13
N ASN A 201 13.36 10.58 -9.28
CA ASN A 201 11.92 10.34 -9.29
C ASN A 201 11.52 8.99 -8.66
N MET A 202 12.34 7.96 -8.84
CA MET A 202 12.10 6.68 -8.16
C MET A 202 12.30 6.82 -6.65
N THR A 203 13.30 7.56 -6.20
CA THR A 203 13.47 7.89 -4.77
C THR A 203 12.25 8.63 -4.24
N PHE A 204 11.76 9.63 -4.96
CA PHE A 204 10.53 10.36 -4.61
C PHE A 204 9.31 9.44 -4.56
N LEU A 205 9.16 8.55 -5.54
CA LEU A 205 8.07 7.57 -5.57
C LEU A 205 8.18 6.58 -4.41
N ALA A 206 9.36 5.98 -4.17
CA ALA A 206 9.61 5.04 -3.07
C ALA A 206 9.29 5.66 -1.71
N PHE A 207 9.71 6.91 -1.53
CA PHE A 207 9.50 7.66 -0.31
C PHE A 207 8.00 7.87 -0.02
N ASN A 208 7.23 8.34 -1.01
CA ASN A 208 5.79 8.55 -0.84
C ASN A 208 5.00 7.23 -0.75
N HIS A 209 5.47 6.20 -1.44
CA HIS A 209 4.90 4.86 -1.35
C HIS A 209 4.98 4.31 0.07
N SER A 210 6.18 4.26 0.63
CA SER A 210 6.39 3.72 1.98
C SER A 210 5.73 4.58 3.06
N PHE A 211 5.70 5.92 2.90
CA PHE A 211 4.95 6.82 3.77
C PHE A 211 3.45 6.50 3.80
N ASN A 212 2.83 6.21 2.64
CA ASN A 212 1.43 5.79 2.58
C ASN A 212 1.22 4.39 3.16
N ASP A 213 2.09 3.45 2.80
CA ASP A 213 1.90 2.03 3.12
C ASP A 213 2.18 1.69 4.58
N SER A 214 3.17 2.33 5.22
CA SER A 214 3.44 2.15 6.65
C SER A 214 2.26 2.58 7.52
N GLN A 215 1.56 3.64 7.15
CA GLN A 215 0.40 4.13 7.88
C GLN A 215 -0.77 3.13 7.92
N LYS A 216 -0.91 2.27 6.89
CA LYS A 216 -1.94 1.23 6.86
C LYS A 216 -1.69 0.17 7.94
N SER A 217 -0.45 -0.28 8.04
CA SER A 217 -0.04 -1.25 9.06
C SER A 217 -0.10 -0.67 10.47
N ILE A 218 0.31 0.59 10.62
CA ILE A 218 0.20 1.33 11.88
C ILE A 218 -1.28 1.49 12.29
N GLY A 219 -2.18 1.82 11.35
CA GLY A 219 -3.61 1.92 11.63
C GLY A 219 -4.19 0.63 12.20
N ILE A 220 -3.83 -0.52 11.63
CA ILE A 220 -4.23 -1.83 12.17
C ILE A 220 -3.60 -2.11 13.53
N LEU A 221 -2.34 -1.76 13.73
CA LEU A 221 -1.68 -1.93 15.02
C LEU A 221 -2.33 -1.07 16.11
N LEU A 222 -2.81 0.14 15.78
CA LEU A 222 -3.52 0.99 16.72
C LEU A 222 -4.92 0.45 17.06
N ILE A 223 -5.62 -0.20 16.12
CA ILE A 223 -6.83 -0.99 16.43
C ILE A 223 -6.49 -2.09 17.45
N LEU A 224 -5.41 -2.84 17.20
CA LEU A 224 -4.98 -3.90 18.11
C LEU A 224 -4.62 -3.34 19.50
N LEU A 225 -3.89 -2.24 19.58
CA LEU A 225 -3.61 -1.56 20.85
C LEU A 225 -4.89 -1.12 21.56
N GLY A 226 -5.89 -0.62 20.83
CA GLY A 226 -7.20 -0.26 21.39
C GLY A 226 -7.93 -1.45 22.02
N ILE A 227 -7.88 -2.64 21.40
CA ILE A 227 -8.47 -3.87 21.93
C ILE A 227 -7.86 -4.23 23.29
N TYR A 228 -6.56 -4.05 23.46
CA TYR A 228 -5.85 -4.30 24.72
C TYR A 228 -5.88 -3.12 25.72
N GLY A 229 -6.81 -2.18 25.56
CA GLY A 229 -7.03 -1.06 26.50
C GLY A 229 -6.01 0.07 26.40
N GLY A 230 -5.14 0.04 25.40
CA GLY A 230 -4.16 1.09 25.12
C GLY A 230 -4.79 2.25 24.36
N GLN A 231 -5.25 3.28 25.08
CA GLN A 231 -5.64 4.55 24.45
C GLN A 231 -4.38 5.37 24.12
N THR A 232 -3.67 5.01 23.07
CA THR A 232 -2.54 5.82 22.62
C THR A 232 -2.97 6.70 21.45
N ARG A 233 -3.09 8.02 21.71
CA ARG A 233 -3.19 9.04 20.66
C ARG A 233 -1.86 9.20 19.92
N GLU A 234 -0.77 8.71 20.48
CA GLU A 234 0.57 8.81 19.94
C GLU A 234 1.02 7.48 19.37
N ILE A 235 1.54 7.52 18.15
CA ILE A 235 2.06 6.34 17.47
C ILE A 235 3.40 5.96 18.09
N PRO A 236 3.56 4.77 18.68
CA PRO A 236 4.82 4.37 19.29
C PRO A 236 5.96 4.29 18.26
N LEU A 237 7.14 4.81 18.61
CA LEU A 237 8.30 4.81 17.71
C LEU A 237 8.72 3.39 17.28
N TRP A 238 8.55 2.38 18.17
CA TRP A 238 8.81 0.99 17.83
C TRP A 238 7.90 0.49 16.69
N ALA A 239 6.62 0.93 16.65
CA ALA A 239 5.68 0.55 15.62
C ALA A 239 6.10 1.09 14.24
N ILE A 240 6.53 2.36 14.20
CA ILE A 240 7.08 2.99 12.99
C ILE A 240 8.35 2.25 12.55
N SER A 241 9.27 1.96 13.48
CA SER A 241 10.53 1.30 13.19
C SER A 241 10.34 -0.12 12.65
N CYS A 242 9.47 -0.91 13.29
CA CYS A 242 9.15 -2.27 12.82
C CYS A 242 8.47 -2.25 11.46
N ALA A 243 7.50 -1.35 11.22
CA ALA A 243 6.86 -1.20 9.92
C ALA A 243 7.88 -0.81 8.84
N ALA A 244 8.79 0.12 9.13
CA ALA A 244 9.86 0.54 8.23
C ALA A 244 10.78 -0.62 7.84
N VAL A 245 11.25 -1.40 8.81
CA VAL A 245 12.09 -2.57 8.58
C VAL A 245 11.35 -3.63 7.76
N CYS A 246 10.10 -3.93 8.08
CA CYS A 246 9.31 -4.93 7.37
C CYS A 246 9.05 -4.54 5.91
N LEU A 247 8.69 -3.27 5.62
CA LEU A 247 8.54 -2.76 4.26
C LEU A 247 9.85 -2.85 3.48
N ALA A 248 10.96 -2.34 4.07
CA ALA A 248 12.27 -2.37 3.44
C ALA A 248 12.76 -3.79 3.15
N CYS A 249 12.57 -4.73 4.08
CA CYS A 249 12.86 -6.14 3.85
C CYS A 249 11.96 -6.72 2.75
N GLY A 250 10.67 -6.39 2.75
CA GLY A 250 9.72 -6.84 1.73
C GLY A 250 10.17 -6.46 0.32
N ILE A 251 10.45 -5.18 0.07
CA ILE A 251 10.89 -4.71 -1.26
C ILE A 251 12.27 -5.27 -1.64
N ALA A 252 13.19 -5.44 -0.69
CA ALA A 252 14.52 -5.98 -0.96
C ALA A 252 14.48 -7.37 -1.60
N PHE A 253 13.52 -8.21 -1.21
CA PHE A 253 13.31 -9.54 -1.79
C PHE A 253 12.45 -9.53 -3.07
N GLY A 254 11.70 -8.47 -3.31
CA GLY A 254 10.96 -8.07 -4.51
C GLY A 254 10.21 -9.17 -5.29
N GLY A 255 9.00 -8.89 -5.72
CA GLY A 255 8.17 -9.78 -6.55
C GLY A 255 8.47 -9.67 -8.05
N PHE A 256 9.51 -10.26 -8.55
CA PHE A 256 9.94 -10.16 -9.98
C PHE A 256 8.83 -10.42 -11.01
N LYS A 257 7.82 -11.25 -10.68
CA LYS A 257 6.68 -11.52 -11.57
C LYS A 257 5.85 -10.24 -11.80
N ILE A 258 5.60 -9.47 -10.72
CA ILE A 258 4.85 -8.21 -10.79
C ILE A 258 5.68 -7.14 -11.52
N ILE A 259 6.99 -7.04 -11.23
CA ILE A 259 7.91 -6.14 -11.96
C ILE A 259 7.81 -6.36 -13.46
N LYS A 260 7.79 -7.63 -13.92
CA LYS A 260 7.65 -7.96 -15.33
C LYS A 260 6.30 -7.53 -15.89
N THR A 261 5.20 -7.79 -15.18
CA THR A 261 3.84 -7.43 -15.64
C THR A 261 3.68 -5.93 -15.78
N VAL A 262 4.07 -5.16 -14.77
CA VAL A 262 3.91 -3.70 -14.74
C VAL A 262 4.95 -3.00 -15.62
N GLY A 263 6.22 -3.41 -15.52
CA GLY A 263 7.32 -2.73 -16.22
C GLY A 263 7.35 -2.97 -17.73
N THR A 264 6.97 -4.17 -18.19
CA THR A 264 7.06 -4.52 -19.62
C THR A 264 5.75 -5.00 -20.24
N GLY A 265 4.77 -5.38 -19.40
CA GLY A 265 3.51 -5.95 -19.88
C GLY A 265 2.51 -4.91 -20.39
N ILE A 266 2.50 -3.69 -19.82
CA ILE A 266 1.54 -2.63 -20.15
C ILE A 266 2.01 -1.87 -21.40
N TYR A 267 3.27 -1.43 -21.39
CA TYR A 267 3.86 -0.58 -22.43
C TYR A 267 5.38 -0.73 -22.46
N LYS A 268 6.00 -0.55 -23.64
CA LYS A 268 7.46 -0.56 -23.78
C LYS A 268 8.07 0.73 -23.23
N VAL A 269 8.44 0.71 -21.95
CA VAL A 269 8.92 1.89 -21.24
C VAL A 269 10.34 2.29 -21.66
N GLN A 270 10.52 3.55 -22.05
CA GLN A 270 11.82 4.21 -22.28
C GLN A 270 12.14 5.14 -21.09
N PRO A 271 13.38 5.70 -20.98
CA PRO A 271 13.76 6.57 -19.86
C PRO A 271 12.81 7.75 -19.62
N ILE A 272 12.38 8.45 -20.68
CA ILE A 272 11.43 9.57 -20.56
C ILE A 272 10.06 9.12 -20.03
N HIS A 273 9.59 7.91 -20.43
CA HIS A 273 8.33 7.35 -19.97
C HIS A 273 8.40 6.96 -18.50
N SER A 274 9.53 6.35 -18.08
CA SER A 274 9.78 6.01 -16.68
C SER A 274 9.81 7.26 -15.81
N PHE A 275 10.53 8.29 -16.23
CA PHE A 275 10.57 9.59 -15.57
C PHE A 275 9.16 10.17 -15.37
N ALA A 276 8.38 10.25 -16.45
CA ALA A 276 7.02 10.81 -16.41
C ALA A 276 6.09 10.00 -15.50
N SER A 277 6.13 8.66 -15.60
CA SER A 277 5.26 7.80 -14.80
C SER A 277 5.61 7.81 -13.32
N GLN A 278 6.89 7.82 -12.96
CA GLN A 278 7.35 7.89 -11.57
C GLN A 278 7.00 9.23 -10.92
N LEU A 279 7.24 10.35 -11.64
CA LEU A 279 6.87 11.68 -11.16
C LEU A 279 5.36 11.77 -10.92
N THR A 280 4.56 11.27 -11.87
CA THR A 280 3.10 11.22 -11.73
C THR A 280 2.70 10.40 -10.52
N ALA A 281 3.20 9.16 -10.41
CA ALA A 281 2.80 8.25 -9.36
C ALA A 281 3.19 8.77 -7.98
N GLY A 282 4.43 9.26 -7.80
CA GLY A 282 4.88 9.84 -6.54
C GLY A 282 4.04 11.04 -6.11
N SER A 283 3.71 11.94 -7.06
CA SER A 283 2.89 13.13 -6.76
C SER A 283 1.45 12.77 -6.38
N VAL A 284 0.83 11.79 -7.06
CA VAL A 284 -0.53 11.36 -6.75
C VAL A 284 -0.59 10.63 -5.41
N ILE A 285 0.40 9.77 -5.10
CA ILE A 285 0.47 9.09 -3.80
C ILE A 285 0.65 10.11 -2.67
N LEU A 286 1.54 11.09 -2.84
CA LEU A 286 1.75 12.15 -1.85
C LEU A 286 0.44 12.92 -1.58
N GLY A 287 -0.20 13.41 -2.64
CA GLY A 287 -1.47 14.13 -2.51
C GLY A 287 -2.56 13.31 -1.81
N ALA A 288 -2.68 12.02 -2.14
CA ALA A 288 -3.62 11.12 -1.51
C ALA A 288 -3.28 10.88 -0.03
N SER A 289 -2.00 10.72 0.31
CA SER A 289 -1.54 10.52 1.69
C SER A 289 -1.85 11.73 2.58
N LEU A 290 -1.62 12.94 2.06
CA LEU A 290 -1.94 14.18 2.78
C LEU A 290 -3.45 14.36 2.99
N LEU A 291 -4.28 13.81 2.09
CA LEU A 291 -5.74 13.78 2.22
C LEU A 291 -6.24 12.62 3.11
N GLY A 292 -5.33 11.80 3.66
CA GLY A 292 -5.67 10.65 4.49
C GLY A 292 -6.31 9.49 3.70
N ALA A 293 -6.06 9.38 2.39
CA ALA A 293 -6.61 8.32 1.58
C ALA A 293 -5.65 7.12 1.52
N PRO A 294 -6.09 5.90 1.93
CA PRO A 294 -5.35 4.67 1.76
C PRO A 294 -5.39 4.23 0.29
N VAL A 295 -4.44 4.70 -0.49
CA VAL A 295 -4.43 4.44 -1.94
C VAL A 295 -3.58 3.23 -2.32
N SER A 296 -3.80 2.76 -3.53
CA SER A 296 -3.09 1.64 -4.11
C SER A 296 -1.96 2.11 -5.03
N ALA A 297 -0.73 1.83 -4.65
CA ALA A 297 0.43 2.12 -5.49
C ALA A 297 0.36 1.37 -6.83
N SER A 298 -0.12 0.11 -6.84
CA SER A 298 -0.26 -0.68 -8.06
C SER A 298 -1.24 -0.05 -9.05
N GLN A 299 -2.34 0.55 -8.57
CA GLN A 299 -3.30 1.29 -9.42
C GLN A 299 -2.68 2.56 -9.99
N ILE A 300 -2.06 3.37 -9.12
CA ILE A 300 -1.49 4.67 -9.49
C ILE A 300 -0.35 4.50 -10.50
N VAL A 301 0.59 3.60 -10.23
CA VAL A 301 1.73 3.33 -11.14
C VAL A 301 1.26 2.75 -12.46
N SER A 302 0.39 1.74 -12.44
CA SER A 302 -0.11 1.13 -13.69
C SER A 302 -0.89 2.13 -14.54
N SER A 303 -1.74 2.96 -13.92
CA SER A 303 -2.51 4.00 -14.63
C SER A 303 -1.62 5.12 -15.17
N SER A 304 -0.57 5.52 -14.43
CA SER A 304 0.41 6.48 -14.93
C SER A 304 1.14 5.95 -16.17
N ILE A 305 1.53 4.66 -16.18
CA ILE A 305 2.15 4.02 -17.35
C ILE A 305 1.18 3.97 -18.54
N MET A 306 -0.09 3.66 -18.29
CA MET A 306 -1.13 3.68 -19.33
C MET A 306 -1.32 5.08 -19.91
N GLY A 307 -1.37 6.12 -19.06
CA GLY A 307 -1.50 7.52 -19.47
C GLY A 307 -0.30 7.99 -20.29
N VAL A 308 0.91 7.70 -19.81
CA VAL A 308 2.16 7.96 -20.52
C VAL A 308 2.20 7.24 -21.88
N GLY A 309 1.90 5.95 -21.92
CA GLY A 309 1.87 5.17 -23.16
C GLY A 309 0.83 5.69 -24.14
N ALA A 310 -0.37 6.07 -23.67
CA ALA A 310 -1.43 6.64 -24.50
C ALA A 310 -1.06 8.02 -25.06
N ALA A 311 -0.29 8.82 -24.31
CA ALA A 311 0.18 10.14 -24.75
C ALA A 311 1.16 10.03 -25.92
N GLU A 312 2.02 9.03 -25.96
CA GLU A 312 2.92 8.83 -27.09
C GLU A 312 2.22 8.08 -28.22
N ARG A 313 1.67 6.90 -27.94
CA ARG A 313 1.05 6.05 -28.95
C ARG A 313 -0.04 5.15 -28.35
N TYR A 314 -1.29 5.59 -28.39
CA TYR A 314 -2.45 4.88 -27.83
C TYR A 314 -2.50 3.39 -28.21
N LYS A 315 -2.24 3.07 -29.50
CA LYS A 315 -2.28 1.68 -30.02
C LYS A 315 -1.11 0.80 -29.54
N ALA A 316 -0.05 1.39 -28.94
CA ALA A 316 1.08 0.62 -28.42
C ALA A 316 0.89 0.21 -26.96
N VAL A 317 -0.15 0.70 -26.30
CA VAL A 317 -0.56 0.23 -24.97
C VAL A 317 -1.26 -1.12 -25.12
N HIS A 318 -0.82 -2.10 -24.33
CA HIS A 318 -1.42 -3.44 -24.30
C HIS A 318 -2.72 -3.43 -23.48
N TRP A 319 -3.80 -2.93 -24.06
CA TRP A 319 -5.10 -2.74 -23.39
C TRP A 319 -5.69 -4.04 -22.83
N ILE A 320 -5.34 -5.21 -23.37
CA ILE A 320 -5.76 -6.51 -22.83
C ILE A 320 -5.14 -6.73 -21.44
N VAL A 321 -3.85 -6.40 -21.28
CA VAL A 321 -3.17 -6.47 -19.98
C VAL A 321 -3.76 -5.43 -19.02
N ALA A 322 -3.94 -4.20 -19.50
CA ALA A 322 -4.57 -3.12 -18.73
C ALA A 322 -5.95 -3.53 -18.21
N ARG A 323 -6.81 -4.14 -19.04
CA ARG A 323 -8.12 -4.64 -18.62
C ARG A 323 -8.04 -5.70 -17.53
N ARG A 324 -7.09 -6.64 -17.62
CA ARG A 324 -6.88 -7.66 -16.57
C ARG A 324 -6.49 -7.03 -15.23
N ILE A 325 -5.61 -6.03 -15.27
CA ILE A 325 -5.19 -5.27 -14.10
C ILE A 325 -6.38 -4.50 -13.50
N LEU A 326 -7.16 -3.81 -14.32
CA LEU A 326 -8.37 -3.10 -13.89
C LEU A 326 -9.37 -4.05 -13.22
N LEU A 327 -9.63 -5.22 -13.81
CA LEU A 327 -10.53 -6.22 -13.23
C LEU A 327 -10.04 -6.71 -11.86
N SER A 328 -8.73 -6.91 -11.68
CA SER A 328 -8.18 -7.33 -10.38
C SER A 328 -8.46 -6.32 -9.26
N TRP A 329 -8.49 -5.01 -9.58
CA TRP A 329 -8.77 -3.98 -8.59
C TRP A 329 -10.19 -4.06 -8.05
N PHE A 330 -11.19 -4.30 -8.93
CA PHE A 330 -12.59 -4.41 -8.52
C PHE A 330 -12.89 -5.71 -7.77
N ILE A 331 -12.21 -6.80 -8.11
CA ILE A 331 -12.42 -8.11 -7.48
C ILE A 331 -11.77 -8.17 -6.10
N THR A 332 -10.72 -7.40 -5.84
CA THR A 332 -9.91 -7.49 -4.61
C THR A 332 -10.75 -7.26 -3.35
N ILE A 333 -11.56 -6.18 -3.27
CA ILE A 333 -12.35 -5.88 -2.06
C ILE A 333 -13.40 -6.97 -1.78
N PRO A 334 -14.25 -7.37 -2.74
CA PRO A 334 -15.23 -8.42 -2.50
C PRO A 334 -14.61 -9.76 -2.08
N VAL A 335 -13.53 -10.18 -2.74
CA VAL A 335 -12.89 -11.47 -2.42
C VAL A 335 -12.18 -11.41 -1.06
N ALA A 336 -11.39 -10.37 -0.80
CA ALA A 336 -10.74 -10.20 0.49
C ALA A 336 -11.78 -10.03 1.62
N GLY A 337 -12.89 -9.35 1.37
CA GLY A 337 -13.99 -9.22 2.32
C GLY A 337 -14.67 -10.55 2.63
N THR A 338 -14.96 -11.35 1.61
CA THR A 338 -15.51 -12.70 1.80
C THR A 338 -14.53 -13.58 2.58
N LEU A 339 -13.24 -13.54 2.25
CA LEU A 339 -12.21 -14.27 3.00
C LEU A 339 -12.13 -13.80 4.46
N GLY A 340 -12.21 -12.48 4.72
CA GLY A 340 -12.19 -11.92 6.06
C GLY A 340 -13.37 -12.38 6.89
N ALA A 341 -14.58 -12.36 6.31
CA ALA A 341 -15.79 -12.87 6.97
C ALA A 341 -15.70 -14.37 7.28
N LEU A 342 -15.24 -15.19 6.33
CA LEU A 342 -15.06 -16.62 6.53
C LEU A 342 -14.03 -16.94 7.61
N LEU A 343 -12.88 -16.24 7.58
CA LEU A 343 -11.82 -16.42 8.57
C LEU A 343 -12.27 -15.97 9.95
N PHE A 344 -13.04 -14.89 10.07
CA PHE A 344 -13.64 -14.49 11.32
C PHE A 344 -14.51 -15.60 11.91
N VAL A 345 -15.46 -16.17 11.11
CA VAL A 345 -16.34 -17.26 11.57
C VAL A 345 -15.55 -18.48 12.05
N LEU A 346 -14.46 -18.83 11.38
CA LEU A 346 -13.59 -19.93 11.80
C LEU A 346 -12.83 -19.61 13.09
N LEU A 347 -12.29 -18.39 13.22
CA LEU A 347 -11.48 -17.97 14.37
C LEU A 347 -12.33 -17.72 15.61
N SER A 348 -13.56 -17.24 15.46
CA SER A 348 -14.48 -17.05 16.60
C SER A 348 -14.91 -18.35 17.31
N GLN A 349 -14.51 -19.52 16.77
CA GLN A 349 -14.68 -20.81 17.43
C GLN A 349 -13.43 -21.23 18.22
N VAL A 350 -12.32 -20.49 18.05
CA VAL A 350 -11.03 -20.82 18.66
C VAL A 350 -10.68 -19.83 19.78
N PHE A 351 -11.04 -18.55 19.61
CA PHE A 351 -10.98 -17.54 20.65
C PHE A 351 -12.20 -17.64 21.56
#